data_fac8011488fb9437429b8ce7eba3502d
#
_entry.id   fac8011488fb9437429b8ce7eba3502d
#
_cell.length_a   1.000
_cell.length_b   1.000
_cell.length_c   1.000
_cell.angle_alpha   90.00
_cell.angle_beta   90.00
_cell.angle_gamma   90.00
#
_symmetry.space_group_name_H-M   'P 1'
#
loop_
_entity.id
_entity.type
_entity.pdbx_description
1 polymer ?
#
loop_
_entity_poly.entity_id
_entity_poly.type
_entity_poly.pdbx_seq_one_letter_code
_entity_poly.pdbx_strand_id
1 'polypeptide(L)'
;MQIRAISPADHAALLDLWRRTPGLCVRAEDAYEPFCRYLARNPELSLLAEVDGQLAGCLLVGHDGRRGYLQHLVVDMPWRGRGLARALLDEALSRLAALGVRKSHVFVLRDAPVALAFWQAQRGWGERRDIQVFSTQGDAG
;
A
#
# COMPACT_ATOMS: atom_id res chain seq x y z
N MET A 1 10.77 8.01 13.88
CA MET A 1 10.07 7.58 12.67
C MET A 1 9.55 8.80 11.90
N GLN A 2 9.74 8.79 10.60
CA GLN A 2 9.26 9.86 9.74
C GLN A 2 8.47 9.23 8.58
N ILE A 3 7.27 9.76 8.33
CA ILE A 3 6.45 9.34 7.18
C ILE A 3 6.51 10.45 6.15
N ARG A 4 6.80 10.10 4.90
CA ARG A 4 6.83 11.04 3.80
C ARG A 4 6.26 10.43 2.53
N ALA A 5 5.95 11.28 1.56
CA ALA A 5 5.49 10.81 0.25
C ALA A 5 6.63 10.10 -0.48
N ILE A 6 6.26 9.04 -1.18
CA ILE A 6 7.19 8.30 -2.04
C ILE A 6 7.50 9.14 -3.29
N SER A 7 8.74 9.11 -3.73
CA SER A 7 9.17 9.72 -4.98
C SER A 7 9.74 8.68 -5.94
N PRO A 8 9.92 8.99 -7.23
CA PRO A 8 10.52 8.04 -8.16
C PRO A 8 11.90 7.52 -7.74
N ALA A 9 12.67 8.33 -7.01
CA ALA A 9 13.99 7.93 -6.51
C ALA A 9 13.92 6.77 -5.51
N ASP A 10 12.76 6.53 -4.91
CA ASP A 10 12.59 5.46 -3.93
C ASP A 10 12.35 4.09 -4.58
N HIS A 11 12.16 4.03 -5.89
CA HIS A 11 11.74 2.80 -6.56
C HIS A 11 12.65 1.61 -6.31
N ALA A 12 13.96 1.78 -6.45
CA ALA A 12 14.90 0.67 -6.30
C ALA A 12 14.83 0.05 -4.91
N ALA A 13 14.80 0.88 -3.87
CA ALA A 13 14.73 0.41 -2.49
C ALA A 13 13.38 -0.26 -2.19
N LEU A 14 12.28 0.30 -2.71
CA LEU A 14 10.96 -0.29 -2.55
C LEU A 14 10.84 -1.63 -3.28
N LEU A 15 11.34 -1.71 -4.51
CA LEU A 15 11.31 -2.94 -5.28
C LEU A 15 12.07 -4.05 -4.57
N ASP A 16 13.23 -3.73 -3.99
CA ASP A 16 13.99 -4.68 -3.18
C ASP A 16 13.19 -5.15 -1.98
N LEU A 17 12.55 -4.24 -1.26
CA LEU A 17 11.70 -4.58 -0.12
C LEU A 17 10.55 -5.50 -0.55
N TRP A 18 9.87 -5.18 -1.64
CA TRP A 18 8.75 -5.98 -2.12
C TRP A 18 9.18 -7.39 -2.52
N ARG A 19 10.32 -7.52 -3.21
CA ARG A 19 10.81 -8.82 -3.67
C ARG A 19 11.16 -9.76 -2.52
N ARG A 20 11.58 -9.23 -1.38
CA ARG A 20 11.94 -10.05 -0.22
C ARG A 20 10.82 -10.17 0.80
N THR A 21 9.63 -9.66 0.50
CA THR A 21 8.48 -9.73 1.39
C THR A 21 7.63 -10.95 1.02
N PRO A 22 7.52 -11.96 1.91
CA PRO A 22 6.65 -13.10 1.64
C PRO A 22 5.20 -12.67 1.49
N GLY A 23 4.52 -13.25 0.51
CA GLY A 23 3.10 -12.98 0.25
C GLY A 23 2.83 -11.77 -0.62
N LEU A 24 3.85 -11.01 -0.99
CA LEU A 24 3.70 -9.91 -1.92
C LEU A 24 4.18 -10.32 -3.31
N CYS A 25 3.32 -10.17 -4.30
CA CYS A 25 3.64 -10.47 -5.69
C CYS A 25 4.04 -9.20 -6.41
N VAL A 26 5.28 -9.14 -6.91
CA VAL A 26 5.74 -8.05 -7.78
C VAL A 26 5.22 -8.33 -9.17
N ARG A 27 4.55 -7.34 -9.76
CA ARG A 27 3.93 -7.47 -11.07
C ARG A 27 4.47 -6.42 -12.04
N ALA A 28 4.01 -6.48 -13.28
CA ALA A 28 4.47 -5.55 -14.33
C ALA A 28 4.25 -4.08 -13.95
N GLU A 29 3.16 -3.77 -13.26
CA GLU A 29 2.86 -2.41 -12.84
C GLU A 29 3.79 -1.88 -11.74
N ASP A 30 4.60 -2.73 -11.15
CA ASP A 30 5.61 -2.33 -10.17
C ASP A 30 6.94 -1.92 -10.81
N ALA A 31 7.07 -2.06 -12.11
CA ALA A 31 8.25 -1.57 -12.83
C ALA A 31 8.33 -0.05 -12.77
N TYR A 32 9.52 0.50 -13.05
CA TYR A 32 9.80 1.91 -12.82
C TYR A 32 8.83 2.86 -13.53
N GLU A 33 8.59 2.68 -14.82
CA GLU A 33 7.74 3.61 -15.56
C GLU A 33 6.28 3.58 -15.09
N PRO A 34 5.63 2.41 -14.97
CA PRO A 34 4.27 2.37 -14.41
C PRO A 34 4.20 2.92 -12.99
N PHE A 35 5.21 2.65 -12.17
CA PHE A 35 5.30 3.18 -10.82
C PHE A 35 5.32 4.71 -10.83
N CYS A 36 6.13 5.31 -11.70
CA CYS A 36 6.19 6.78 -11.82
C CYS A 36 4.86 7.36 -12.28
N ARG A 37 4.17 6.69 -13.22
CA ARG A 37 2.84 7.14 -13.66
C ARG A 37 1.83 7.09 -12.52
N TYR A 38 1.89 6.04 -11.71
CA TYR A 38 1.02 5.91 -10.55
C TYR A 38 1.22 7.05 -9.55
N LEU A 39 2.48 7.36 -9.24
CA LEU A 39 2.79 8.47 -8.33
C LEU A 39 2.35 9.82 -8.89
N ALA A 40 2.53 10.03 -10.18
CA ALA A 40 2.12 11.29 -10.82
C ALA A 40 0.60 11.43 -10.85
N ARG A 41 -0.13 10.33 -11.05
CA ARG A 41 -1.59 10.32 -11.04
C ARG A 41 -2.15 10.59 -9.65
N ASN A 42 -1.43 10.16 -8.61
CA ASN A 42 -1.89 10.24 -7.23
C ASN A 42 -0.83 10.96 -6.37
N PRO A 43 -0.62 12.27 -6.60
CA PRO A 43 0.46 12.99 -5.93
C PRO A 43 0.28 13.02 -4.41
N GLU A 44 1.38 12.85 -3.70
CA GLU A 44 1.47 12.95 -2.24
C GLU A 44 0.70 11.87 -1.46
N LEU A 45 0.19 10.82 -2.13
CA LEU A 45 -0.64 9.82 -1.46
C LEU A 45 0.11 8.56 -1.06
N SER A 46 1.02 8.06 -1.90
CA SER A 46 1.82 6.89 -1.53
C SER A 46 2.89 7.30 -0.55
N LEU A 47 3.07 6.50 0.50
CA LEU A 47 3.86 6.89 1.66
C LEU A 47 4.93 5.86 1.98
N LEU A 48 6.04 6.31 2.54
CA LEU A 48 6.99 5.43 3.17
C LEU A 48 7.32 5.94 4.57
N ALA A 49 7.75 5.00 5.41
CA ALA A 49 8.22 5.29 6.74
C ALA A 49 9.73 5.08 6.81
N GLU A 50 10.43 6.05 7.36
CA GLU A 50 11.88 5.97 7.60
C GLU A 50 12.13 5.95 9.10
N VAL A 51 13.08 5.10 9.51
CA VAL A 51 13.58 5.06 10.87
C VAL A 51 15.11 5.14 10.77
N ASP A 52 15.68 6.15 11.40
CA ASP A 52 17.13 6.38 11.37
C ASP A 52 17.67 6.44 9.92
N GLY A 53 16.91 7.09 9.04
CA GLY A 53 17.29 7.24 7.64
C GLY A 53 17.14 5.99 6.79
N GLN A 54 16.58 4.91 7.34
CA GLN A 54 16.39 3.65 6.62
C GLN A 54 14.93 3.43 6.28
N LEU A 55 14.68 2.81 5.12
CA LEU A 55 13.34 2.44 4.71
C LEU A 55 12.80 1.34 5.63
N ALA A 56 11.75 1.65 6.38
CA ALA A 56 11.17 0.73 7.35
C ALA A 56 9.83 0.17 6.89
N GLY A 57 9.12 0.87 6.02
CA GLY A 57 7.82 0.41 5.53
C GLY A 57 7.26 1.31 4.47
N CYS A 58 6.18 0.87 3.83
CA CYS A 58 5.56 1.63 2.75
C CYS A 58 4.07 1.30 2.61
N LEU A 59 3.38 2.15 1.87
CA LEU A 59 1.99 1.94 1.47
C LEU A 59 1.74 2.68 0.17
N LEU A 60 1.31 1.97 -0.86
CA LEU A 60 0.86 2.60 -2.11
C LEU A 60 -0.60 2.98 -1.99
N VAL A 61 -0.92 4.21 -2.39
CA VAL A 61 -2.25 4.77 -2.21
C VAL A 61 -2.65 5.53 -3.46
N GLY A 62 -3.84 5.21 -3.97
CA GLY A 62 -4.41 5.94 -5.09
C GLY A 62 -5.92 6.04 -4.94
N HIS A 63 -6.55 6.78 -5.84
CA HIS A 63 -7.99 6.90 -5.89
C HIS A 63 -8.46 7.16 -7.32
N ASP A 64 -9.74 6.89 -7.56
CA ASP A 64 -10.38 7.12 -8.85
C ASP A 64 -11.29 8.37 -8.84
N GLY A 65 -11.17 9.21 -7.83
CA GLY A 65 -12.03 10.37 -7.60
C GLY A 65 -13.23 10.06 -6.71
N ARG A 66 -13.51 8.77 -6.45
CA ARG A 66 -14.64 8.34 -5.62
C ARG A 66 -14.23 7.42 -4.48
N ARG A 67 -13.35 6.47 -4.74
CA ARG A 67 -12.88 5.47 -3.78
C ARG A 67 -11.37 5.46 -3.74
N GLY A 68 -10.81 5.20 -2.58
CA GLY A 68 -9.39 4.97 -2.43
C GLY A 68 -9.05 3.49 -2.58
N TYR A 69 -7.84 3.21 -3.05
CA TYR A 69 -7.34 1.85 -3.21
C TYR A 69 -5.93 1.79 -2.66
N LEU A 70 -5.73 0.91 -1.69
CA LEU A 70 -4.46 0.76 -0.99
C LEU A 70 -3.79 -0.53 -1.42
N GLN A 71 -2.48 -0.49 -1.63
CA GLN A 71 -1.70 -1.63 -2.07
C GLN A 71 -0.35 -1.64 -1.39
N HIS A 72 0.26 -2.80 -1.31
CA HIS A 72 1.65 -2.96 -0.85
C HIS A 72 1.91 -2.30 0.50
N LEU A 73 1.03 -2.55 1.49
CA LEU A 73 1.32 -2.17 2.87
C LEU A 73 2.32 -3.16 3.43
N VAL A 74 3.55 -2.71 3.63
CA VAL A 74 4.65 -3.55 4.07
C VAL A 74 5.40 -2.84 5.18
N VAL A 75 5.73 -3.57 6.24
CA VAL A 75 6.70 -3.14 7.25
C VAL A 75 7.82 -4.17 7.24
N ASP A 76 9.04 -3.69 7.04
CA ASP A 76 10.22 -4.55 7.01
C ASP A 76 10.45 -5.18 8.38
N MET A 77 10.96 -6.41 8.37
CA MET A 77 11.08 -7.23 9.57
C MET A 77 11.68 -6.54 10.78
N PRO A 78 12.82 -5.84 10.67
CA PRO A 78 13.44 -5.24 11.85
C PRO A 78 12.58 -4.22 12.58
N TRP A 79 11.57 -3.67 11.89
CA TRP A 79 10.73 -2.60 12.46
C TRP A 79 9.31 -3.02 12.74
N ARG A 80 9.01 -4.31 12.67
CA ARG A 80 7.66 -4.81 12.98
C ARG A 80 7.37 -4.70 14.49
N GLY A 81 6.07 -4.61 14.80
CA GLY A 81 5.62 -4.52 16.18
C GLY A 81 5.78 -3.15 16.80
N ARG A 82 6.02 -2.11 16.00
CA ARG A 82 6.22 -0.74 16.49
C ARG A 82 5.12 0.22 16.04
N GLY A 83 4.05 -0.29 15.44
CA GLY A 83 2.93 0.54 15.01
C GLY A 83 3.12 1.26 13.69
N LEU A 84 4.14 0.90 12.88
CA LEU A 84 4.40 1.58 11.62
C LEU A 84 3.30 1.39 10.60
N ALA A 85 2.77 0.17 10.47
CA ALA A 85 1.70 -0.11 9.52
C ALA A 85 0.46 0.73 9.84
N ARG A 86 0.10 0.82 11.11
CA ARG A 86 -1.03 1.64 11.53
C ARG A 86 -0.79 3.12 11.26
N ALA A 87 0.42 3.59 11.52
CA ALA A 87 0.77 4.99 11.28
C ALA A 87 0.69 5.34 9.79
N LEU A 88 1.19 4.45 8.92
CA LEU A 88 1.08 4.62 7.47
C LEU A 88 -0.38 4.66 7.03
N LEU A 89 -1.19 3.74 7.54
CA LEU A 89 -2.60 3.66 7.20
C LEU A 89 -3.35 4.91 7.64
N ASP A 90 -3.14 5.37 8.88
CA ASP A 90 -3.81 6.55 9.40
C ASP A 90 -3.45 7.81 8.58
N GLU A 91 -2.19 7.97 8.21
CA GLU A 91 -1.76 9.10 7.40
C GLU A 91 -2.38 9.05 6.01
N ALA A 92 -2.41 7.86 5.39
CA ALA A 92 -3.02 7.69 4.07
C ALA A 92 -4.50 8.04 4.08
N LEU A 93 -5.24 7.54 5.06
CA LEU A 93 -6.67 7.84 5.17
C LEU A 93 -6.93 9.33 5.41
N SER A 94 -6.08 9.98 6.19
CA SER A 94 -6.17 11.41 6.41
C SER A 94 -5.97 12.20 5.12
N ARG A 95 -4.98 11.83 4.31
CA ARG A 95 -4.72 12.49 3.04
C ARG A 95 -5.84 12.27 2.03
N LEU A 96 -6.39 11.06 1.97
CA LEU A 96 -7.54 10.77 1.13
C LEU A 96 -8.77 11.56 1.58
N ALA A 97 -9.01 11.64 2.87
CA ALA A 97 -10.14 12.41 3.40
C ALA A 97 -10.05 13.89 3.05
N ALA A 98 -8.84 14.45 3.06
CA ALA A 98 -8.62 15.84 2.65
C ALA A 98 -8.99 16.07 1.19
N LEU A 99 -8.96 15.03 0.35
CA LEU A 99 -9.39 15.09 -1.04
C LEU A 99 -10.87 14.73 -1.22
N GLY A 100 -11.61 14.50 -0.13
CA GLY A 100 -13.01 14.13 -0.21
C GLY A 100 -13.25 12.63 -0.42
N VAL A 101 -12.21 11.82 -0.41
CA VAL A 101 -12.31 10.36 -0.61
C VAL A 101 -12.41 9.69 0.75
N ARG A 102 -13.61 9.20 1.08
CA ARG A 102 -13.88 8.70 2.43
C ARG A 102 -14.09 7.20 2.52
N LYS A 103 -14.14 6.51 1.39
CA LYS A 103 -14.27 5.05 1.34
C LYS A 103 -13.10 4.48 0.58
N SER A 104 -12.43 3.51 1.18
CA SER A 104 -11.25 2.89 0.56
C SER A 104 -11.34 1.38 0.62
N HIS A 105 -10.63 0.73 -0.27
CA HIS A 105 -10.56 -0.72 -0.38
C HIS A 105 -9.11 -1.19 -0.43
N VAL A 106 -8.89 -2.41 0.01
CA VAL A 106 -7.64 -3.12 -0.18
C VAL A 106 -7.98 -4.52 -0.68
N PHE A 107 -7.21 -5.02 -1.65
CA PHE A 107 -7.34 -6.39 -2.12
C PHE A 107 -6.27 -7.22 -1.46
N VAL A 108 -6.69 -8.23 -0.70
CA VAL A 108 -5.79 -9.09 0.07
C VAL A 108 -5.89 -10.50 -0.49
N LEU A 109 -4.74 -11.08 -0.83
CA LEU A 109 -4.71 -12.46 -1.31
C LEU A 109 -5.19 -13.40 -0.22
N ARG A 110 -5.96 -14.42 -0.61
CA ARG A 110 -6.51 -15.38 0.34
C ARG A 110 -5.44 -16.21 1.06
N ASP A 111 -4.29 -16.38 0.42
CA ASP A 111 -3.18 -17.14 0.97
C ASP A 111 -2.09 -16.27 1.61
N ALA A 112 -2.44 -15.06 2.00
CA ALA A 112 -1.53 -14.14 2.68
C ALA A 112 -1.96 -13.99 4.15
N PRO A 113 -1.62 -14.95 5.03
CA PRO A 113 -2.15 -14.96 6.40
C PRO A 113 -1.75 -13.75 7.23
N VAL A 114 -0.55 -13.21 7.05
CA VAL A 114 -0.08 -12.05 7.81
C VAL A 114 -0.91 -10.81 7.42
N ALA A 115 -1.10 -10.59 6.12
CA ALA A 115 -1.90 -9.47 5.64
C ALA A 115 -3.36 -9.60 6.06
N LEU A 116 -3.94 -10.81 5.92
CA LEU A 116 -5.31 -11.06 6.34
C LEU A 116 -5.51 -10.75 7.82
N ALA A 117 -4.60 -11.23 8.68
CA ALA A 117 -4.68 -10.99 10.12
C ALA A 117 -4.61 -9.49 10.42
N PHE A 118 -3.74 -8.76 9.74
CA PHE A 118 -3.65 -7.31 9.93
C PHE A 118 -4.97 -6.62 9.62
N TRP A 119 -5.53 -6.89 8.42
CA TRP A 119 -6.75 -6.20 7.99
C TRP A 119 -7.97 -6.61 8.81
N GLN A 120 -8.06 -7.88 9.21
CA GLN A 120 -9.14 -8.35 10.09
C GLN A 120 -9.12 -7.67 11.46
N ALA A 121 -7.93 -7.27 11.92
CA ALA A 121 -7.77 -6.62 13.21
C ALA A 121 -8.02 -5.11 13.17
N GLN A 122 -8.13 -4.50 11.98
CA GLN A 122 -8.27 -3.05 11.88
C GLN A 122 -9.68 -2.61 12.19
N ARG A 123 -9.81 -1.70 13.17
CA ARG A 123 -11.10 -1.10 13.50
C ARG A 123 -11.59 -0.25 12.32
N GLY A 124 -12.85 -0.39 11.97
CA GLY A 124 -13.42 0.35 10.86
C GLY A 124 -13.23 -0.29 9.50
N TRP A 125 -12.55 -1.42 9.44
CA TRP A 125 -12.37 -2.21 8.23
C TRP A 125 -13.12 -3.53 8.37
N GLY A 126 -13.81 -3.94 7.32
CA GLY A 126 -14.55 -5.19 7.30
C GLY A 126 -14.45 -5.88 5.97
N GLU A 127 -14.39 -7.20 6.00
CA GLU A 127 -14.40 -8.00 4.78
C GLU A 127 -15.71 -7.79 4.03
N ARG A 128 -15.64 -7.54 2.74
CA ARG A 128 -16.82 -7.39 1.89
C ARG A 128 -17.21 -8.75 1.34
N ARG A 129 -18.39 -9.21 1.71
CA ARG A 129 -18.93 -10.51 1.24
C ARG A 129 -20.04 -10.33 0.23
N ASP A 130 -20.43 -9.08 -0.02
CA ASP A 130 -21.50 -8.70 -0.93
C ASP A 130 -21.00 -8.37 -2.34
N ILE A 131 -19.69 -8.42 -2.57
CA ILE A 131 -19.10 -8.14 -3.89
C ILE A 131 -18.13 -9.25 -4.26
N GLN A 132 -17.91 -9.38 -5.57
CA GLN A 132 -16.85 -10.22 -6.12
C GLN A 132 -16.03 -9.38 -7.08
N VAL A 133 -14.76 -9.70 -7.18
CA VAL A 133 -13.84 -9.00 -8.08
C VAL A 133 -13.76 -9.76 -9.39
N PHE A 134 -13.98 -9.06 -10.50
CA PHE A 134 -13.76 -9.59 -11.83
C PHE A 134 -12.63 -8.79 -12.46
N SER A 135 -11.64 -9.49 -12.98
CA SER A 135 -10.48 -8.87 -13.60
C SER A 135 -10.40 -9.25 -15.07
N THR A 136 -9.84 -8.37 -15.88
CA THR A 136 -9.55 -8.74 -17.27
C THR A 136 -8.56 -9.89 -17.26
N GLN A 137 -8.75 -10.84 -18.17
CA GLN A 137 -7.79 -11.92 -18.37
C GLN A 137 -6.65 -11.40 -19.24
N GLY A 138 -5.44 -11.82 -18.90
CA GLY A 138 -4.26 -11.38 -19.60
C GLY A 138 -3.01 -11.75 -18.84
N ASP A 139 -1.94 -11.08 -19.17
CA ASP A 139 -0.61 -11.37 -18.65
C ASP A 139 -0.28 -10.61 -17.38
N ALA A 140 -1.12 -9.72 -16.94
CA ALA A 140 -0.86 -8.92 -15.74
C ALA A 140 -1.18 -9.66 -14.45
N GLY A 141 -1.71 -10.86 -14.54
CA GLY A 141 -1.96 -11.76 -13.42
C GLY A 141 -2.91 -11.25 -12.39
#